data_1bd7e4ba2e7a23fe02ba2d290217567e
#
_entry.id   1bd7e4ba2e7a23fe02ba2d290217567e
#
_cell.length_a   1.000
_cell.length_b   1.000
_cell.length_c   1.000
_cell.angle_alpha   90.00
_cell.angle_beta   90.00
_cell.angle_gamma   90.00
#
_symmetry.space_group_name_H-M   'P 1'
#
loop_
_entity.id
_entity.type
_entity.pdbx_description
1 polymer ?
#
loop_
_entity_poly.entity_id
_entity_poly.type
_entity_poly.pdbx_seq_one_letter_code
_entity_poly.pdbx_strand_id
1 'polypeptide(L)'
;MQDEAQRVMTLGEDWAAAELRGDTAFLREILADDFVGVGPRGFTLTREQWLSRHGTGSLRYEAFGLDEVQTRLFGDAAITVCRQSARGVYEDENGRFDLDDQFRATLVFVKQDESWQLAGLQLSPILGRP
;
A
#
# COMPACT_ATOMS: atom_id res chain seq x y z
N MET A 1 -25.70 -4.16 -4.51
CA MET A 1 -24.58 -5.11 -4.32
C MET A 1 -23.38 -4.65 -5.12
N GLN A 2 -22.25 -4.53 -4.47
CA GLN A 2 -21.02 -4.13 -5.15
C GLN A 2 -20.50 -5.32 -5.99
N ASP A 3 -19.97 -5.03 -7.18
CA ASP A 3 -19.26 -6.04 -7.93
C ASP A 3 -17.85 -6.24 -7.36
N GLU A 4 -17.14 -7.26 -7.81
CA GLU A 4 -15.84 -7.60 -7.27
C GLU A 4 -14.79 -6.51 -7.54
N ALA A 5 -14.84 -5.88 -8.73
CA ALA A 5 -13.92 -4.78 -9.04
C ALA A 5 -14.10 -3.62 -8.07
N GLN A 6 -15.36 -3.28 -7.77
CA GLN A 6 -15.65 -2.20 -6.82
C GLN A 6 -15.18 -2.55 -5.41
N ARG A 7 -15.31 -3.81 -5.00
CA ARG A 7 -14.84 -4.27 -3.69
C ARG A 7 -13.32 -4.10 -3.58
N VAL A 8 -12.58 -4.45 -4.63
CA VAL A 8 -11.12 -4.29 -4.65
C VAL A 8 -10.74 -2.81 -4.63
N MET A 9 -11.44 -1.98 -5.40
CA MET A 9 -11.18 -0.53 -5.42
C MET A 9 -11.42 0.09 -4.04
N THR A 10 -12.51 -0.31 -3.38
CA THR A 10 -12.82 0.16 -2.02
C THR A 10 -11.73 -0.28 -1.03
N LEU A 11 -11.26 -1.52 -1.14
CA LEU A 11 -10.19 -2.01 -0.29
C LEU A 11 -8.90 -1.20 -0.48
N GLY A 12 -8.58 -0.84 -1.73
CA GLY A 12 -7.43 0.02 -2.01
C GLY A 12 -7.56 1.39 -1.34
N GLU A 13 -8.75 1.99 -1.40
CA GLU A 13 -9.00 3.26 -0.73
C GLU A 13 -8.90 3.14 0.79
N ASP A 14 -9.45 2.06 1.34
CA ASP A 14 -9.40 1.80 2.78
C ASP A 14 -7.95 1.56 3.24
N TRP A 15 -7.17 0.86 2.43
CA TRP A 15 -5.75 0.67 2.70
C TRP A 15 -5.04 2.02 2.77
N ALA A 16 -5.27 2.89 1.78
CA ALA A 16 -4.63 4.21 1.74
C ALA A 16 -5.01 5.04 2.97
N ALA A 17 -6.28 5.01 3.38
CA ALA A 17 -6.73 5.72 4.57
C ALA A 17 -6.08 5.17 5.85
N ALA A 18 -5.90 3.85 5.93
CA ALA A 18 -5.25 3.22 7.07
C ALA A 18 -3.76 3.55 7.13
N GLU A 19 -3.09 3.61 5.97
CA GLU A 19 -1.69 4.06 5.90
C GLU A 19 -1.56 5.49 6.42
N LEU A 20 -2.46 6.37 6.01
CA LEU A 20 -2.45 7.76 6.45
C LEU A 20 -2.56 7.87 7.98
N ARG A 21 -3.47 7.09 8.58
CA ARG A 21 -3.70 7.13 10.03
C ARG A 21 -2.69 6.31 10.83
N GLY A 22 -1.92 5.44 10.17
CA GLY A 22 -1.08 4.47 10.86
C GLY A 22 -1.90 3.44 11.62
N ASP A 23 -3.04 3.03 11.06
CA ASP A 23 -3.97 2.10 11.69
C ASP A 23 -3.48 0.65 11.50
N THR A 24 -2.59 0.22 12.39
CA THR A 24 -1.96 -1.10 12.29
C THR A 24 -2.95 -2.23 12.49
N ALA A 25 -3.99 -2.03 13.29
CA ALA A 25 -5.00 -3.07 13.51
C ALA A 25 -5.77 -3.37 12.21
N PHE A 26 -6.20 -2.33 11.51
CA PHE A 26 -6.88 -2.50 10.23
C PHE A 26 -5.93 -3.07 9.16
N LEU A 27 -4.71 -2.54 9.09
CA LEU A 27 -3.71 -3.02 8.13
C LEU A 27 -3.42 -4.51 8.35
N ARG A 28 -3.34 -4.95 9.61
CA ARG A 28 -3.09 -6.36 9.91
C ARG A 28 -4.20 -7.26 9.37
N GLU A 29 -5.44 -6.78 9.39
CA GLU A 29 -6.56 -7.56 8.87
C GLU A 29 -6.54 -7.69 7.36
N ILE A 30 -6.13 -6.63 6.65
CA ILE A 30 -6.24 -6.61 5.18
C ILE A 30 -4.98 -7.05 4.46
N LEU A 31 -3.82 -7.08 5.13
CA LEU A 31 -2.60 -7.60 4.53
C LEU A 31 -2.58 -9.11 4.66
N ALA A 32 -2.31 -9.80 3.55
CA ALA A 32 -2.18 -11.26 3.58
C ALA A 32 -1.03 -11.69 4.49
N ASP A 33 -1.12 -12.89 5.06
CA ASP A 33 -0.09 -13.40 5.97
C ASP A 33 1.30 -13.41 5.33
N ASP A 34 1.37 -13.71 4.03
CA ASP A 34 2.61 -13.76 3.27
C ASP A 34 2.86 -12.50 2.43
N PHE A 35 2.25 -11.39 2.83
CA PHE A 35 2.41 -10.12 2.14
C PHE A 35 3.89 -9.76 1.94
N VAL A 36 4.20 -9.22 0.76
CA VAL A 36 5.51 -8.65 0.47
C VAL A 36 5.33 -7.26 -0.13
N GLY A 37 5.98 -6.27 0.45
CA GLY A 37 6.05 -4.92 -0.12
C GLY A 37 7.43 -4.68 -0.69
N VAL A 38 7.48 -4.11 -1.91
CA VAL A 38 8.75 -3.74 -2.55
C VAL A 38 8.81 -2.23 -2.62
N GLY A 39 9.78 -1.65 -1.95
CA GLY A 39 9.97 -0.20 -1.94
C GLY A 39 10.61 0.31 -3.22
N PRO A 40 10.60 1.65 -3.42
CA PRO A 40 11.05 2.24 -4.68
C PRO A 40 12.55 2.10 -4.92
N ARG A 41 13.32 1.66 -3.93
CA ARG A 41 14.75 1.40 -4.07
C ARG A 41 15.06 -0.10 -4.13
N GLY A 42 14.02 -0.94 -4.20
CA GLY A 42 14.18 -2.38 -4.38
C GLY A 42 14.26 -3.22 -3.11
N PHE A 43 14.25 -2.61 -1.92
CA PHE A 43 14.20 -3.37 -0.69
C PHE A 43 12.83 -3.99 -0.50
N THR A 44 12.78 -5.13 0.18
CA THR A 44 11.52 -5.84 0.41
C THR A 44 11.19 -5.86 1.90
N LEU A 45 9.90 -5.81 2.21
CA LEU A 45 9.39 -5.87 3.59
C LEU A 45 8.34 -6.96 3.69
N THR A 46 8.43 -7.75 4.76
CA THR A 46 7.36 -8.68 5.13
C THR A 46 6.18 -7.89 5.72
N ARG A 47 5.07 -8.59 5.94
CA ARG A 47 3.90 -7.99 6.61
C ARG A 47 4.28 -7.37 7.96
N GLU A 48 5.01 -8.09 8.80
CA GLU A 48 5.38 -7.59 10.12
C GLU A 48 6.33 -6.40 10.04
N GLN A 49 7.27 -6.42 9.11
CA GLN A 49 8.16 -5.28 8.89
C GLN A 49 7.38 -4.06 8.38
N TRP A 50 6.39 -4.29 7.50
CA TRP A 50 5.53 -3.21 6.99
C TRP A 50 4.75 -2.56 8.12
N LEU A 51 4.14 -3.37 8.98
CA LEU A 51 3.35 -2.90 10.12
C LEU A 51 4.21 -2.18 11.14
N SER A 52 5.44 -2.64 11.38
CA SER A 52 6.30 -2.05 12.40
C SER A 52 6.71 -0.62 12.08
N ARG A 53 6.70 -0.21 10.80
CA ARG A 53 6.97 1.18 10.42
C ARG A 53 6.01 2.14 11.14
N HIS A 54 4.75 1.76 11.23
CA HIS A 54 3.73 2.53 11.94
C HIS A 54 3.76 2.25 13.45
N GLY A 55 3.92 0.99 13.82
CA GLY A 55 3.84 0.55 15.21
C GLY A 55 4.92 1.17 16.10
N THR A 56 6.11 1.42 15.55
CA THR A 56 7.19 2.08 16.28
C THR A 56 7.09 3.61 16.26
N GLY A 57 6.18 4.16 15.46
CA GLY A 57 6.05 5.60 15.27
C GLY A 57 7.12 6.19 14.34
N SER A 58 7.93 5.34 13.70
CA SER A 58 8.98 5.82 12.78
C SER A 58 8.39 6.49 11.55
N LEU A 59 7.28 5.97 11.04
CA LEU A 59 6.62 6.50 9.85
C LEU A 59 5.36 7.26 10.26
N ARG A 60 5.29 8.52 9.84
CA ARG A 60 4.11 9.36 10.10
C ARG A 60 3.77 10.12 8.83
N TYR A 61 2.60 9.83 8.28
CA TYR A 61 2.11 10.53 7.10
C TYR A 61 1.26 11.74 7.48
N GLU A 62 1.43 12.83 6.73
CA GLU A 62 0.54 14.00 6.77
C GLU A 62 -0.50 13.91 5.66
N ALA A 63 -0.13 13.28 4.55
CA ALA A 63 -1.01 13.05 3.41
C ALA A 63 -0.64 11.74 2.77
N PHE A 64 -1.65 11.01 2.28
CA PHE A 64 -1.47 9.76 1.56
C PHE A 64 -2.71 9.52 0.72
N GLY A 65 -2.54 9.32 -0.57
CA GLY A 65 -3.69 9.09 -1.44
C GLY A 65 -3.31 8.36 -2.71
N LEU A 66 -4.32 7.86 -3.37
CA LEU A 66 -4.20 7.15 -4.65
C LEU A 66 -5.03 7.87 -5.69
N ASP A 67 -4.49 8.02 -6.89
CA ASP A 67 -5.23 8.47 -8.04
C ASP A 67 -4.77 7.72 -9.29
N GLU A 68 -5.34 8.03 -10.45
CA GLU A 68 -5.10 7.31 -11.70
C GLU A 68 -5.27 5.80 -11.52
N VAL A 69 -6.32 5.40 -10.82
CA VAL A 69 -6.52 4.01 -10.39
C VAL A 69 -7.13 3.18 -11.52
N GLN A 70 -6.47 2.07 -11.85
CA GLN A 70 -6.98 1.07 -12.81
C GLN A 70 -6.93 -0.29 -12.17
N THR A 71 -8.08 -0.95 -12.04
CA THR A 71 -8.20 -2.26 -11.41
C THR A 71 -8.67 -3.28 -12.42
N ARG A 72 -7.99 -4.43 -12.47
CA ARG A 72 -8.35 -5.55 -13.34
C ARG A 72 -8.52 -6.81 -12.50
N LEU A 73 -9.57 -7.57 -12.78
CA LEU A 73 -9.86 -8.82 -12.09
C LEU A 73 -9.36 -10.01 -12.88
N PHE A 74 -8.83 -11.00 -12.17
CA PHE A 74 -8.38 -12.29 -12.72
C PHE A 74 -8.87 -13.39 -11.77
N GLY A 75 -10.18 -13.72 -11.82
CA GLY A 75 -10.76 -14.68 -10.89
C GLY A 75 -10.66 -14.21 -9.45
N ASP A 76 -9.94 -14.97 -8.62
CA ASP A 76 -9.74 -14.64 -7.21
C ASP A 76 -8.51 -13.77 -6.97
N ALA A 77 -7.98 -13.14 -8.02
CA ALA A 77 -6.89 -12.19 -7.93
C ALA A 77 -7.27 -10.90 -8.65
N ALA A 78 -6.63 -9.81 -8.25
CA ALA A 78 -6.82 -8.52 -8.91
C ALA A 78 -5.52 -7.74 -8.87
N ILE A 79 -5.31 -6.93 -9.89
CA ILE A 79 -4.15 -6.04 -9.97
C ILE A 79 -4.67 -4.62 -10.12
N THR A 80 -4.19 -3.73 -9.24
CA THR A 80 -4.46 -2.30 -9.34
C THR A 80 -3.16 -1.59 -9.67
N VAL A 81 -3.16 -0.78 -10.72
CA VAL A 81 -2.06 0.13 -11.02
C VAL A 81 -2.57 1.54 -10.76
N CYS A 82 -1.82 2.31 -10.00
CA CYS A 82 -2.24 3.65 -9.60
C CYS A 82 -1.02 4.54 -9.36
N ARG A 83 -1.30 5.81 -9.05
CA ARG A 83 -0.28 6.73 -8.56
C ARG A 83 -0.51 6.94 -7.06
N GLN A 84 0.52 6.70 -6.27
CA GLN A 84 0.52 6.93 -4.83
C GLN A 84 1.24 8.25 -4.57
N SER A 85 0.59 9.16 -3.86
CA SER A 85 1.18 10.42 -3.42
C SER A 85 1.21 10.41 -1.90
N ALA A 86 2.38 10.70 -1.33
CA ALA A 86 2.55 10.66 0.12
C ALA A 86 3.45 11.79 0.58
N ARG A 87 3.10 12.37 1.72
CA ARG A 87 3.92 13.37 2.40
C ARG A 87 3.94 13.06 3.89
N GLY A 88 5.09 13.16 4.49
CA GLY A 88 5.25 12.86 5.91
C GLY A 88 6.70 12.77 6.31
N VAL A 89 6.98 12.00 7.35
CA VAL A 89 8.30 11.87 7.94
C VAL A 89 8.57 10.40 8.29
N TYR A 90 9.76 9.95 7.97
CA TYR A 90 10.32 8.71 8.52
C TYR A 90 11.48 9.08 9.41
N GLU A 91 11.42 8.69 10.69
CA GLU A 91 12.46 9.03 11.67
C GLU A 91 12.76 7.82 12.55
N ASP A 92 14.03 7.48 12.65
CA ASP A 92 14.52 6.43 13.52
C ASP A 92 15.88 6.84 14.10
N GLU A 93 16.59 5.91 14.73
CA GLU A 93 17.90 6.17 15.33
C GLU A 93 18.96 6.60 14.32
N ASN A 94 18.75 6.31 13.03
CA ASN A 94 19.69 6.65 11.96
C ASN A 94 19.43 8.03 11.35
N GLY A 95 18.36 8.70 11.73
CA GLY A 95 18.06 10.04 11.25
C GLY A 95 16.60 10.26 10.87
N ARG A 96 16.36 11.44 10.31
CA ARG A 96 15.04 11.87 9.89
C ARG A 96 15.04 12.08 8.38
N PHE A 97 14.02 11.55 7.71
CA PHE A 97 13.83 11.69 6.27
C PHE A 97 12.46 12.27 6.01
N ASP A 98 12.42 13.43 5.36
CA ASP A 98 11.16 14.02 4.93
C ASP A 98 10.68 13.30 3.66
N LEU A 99 9.41 12.96 3.63
CA LEU A 99 8.78 12.25 2.51
C LEU A 99 7.84 13.21 1.79
N ASP A 100 8.01 13.33 0.49
CA ASP A 100 7.13 14.12 -0.38
C ASP A 100 7.27 13.54 -1.78
N ASP A 101 6.65 12.39 -1.99
CA ASP A 101 6.93 11.57 -3.16
C ASP A 101 5.67 11.13 -3.86
N GLN A 102 5.83 10.92 -5.17
CA GLN A 102 4.84 10.26 -6.00
C GLN A 102 5.47 9.04 -6.63
N PHE A 103 4.77 7.91 -6.51
CA PHE A 103 5.23 6.65 -7.06
C PHE A 103 4.16 6.02 -7.91
N ARG A 104 4.59 5.27 -8.94
CA ARG A 104 3.70 4.33 -9.61
C ARG A 104 3.63 3.10 -8.73
N ALA A 105 2.42 2.72 -8.33
CA ALA A 105 2.19 1.60 -7.44
C ALA A 105 1.45 0.49 -8.18
N THR A 106 1.92 -0.74 -7.99
CA THR A 106 1.21 -1.93 -8.43
C THR A 106 0.79 -2.68 -7.18
N LEU A 107 -0.52 -2.85 -6.99
CA LEU A 107 -1.09 -3.54 -5.85
C LEU A 107 -1.68 -4.86 -6.34
N VAL A 108 -1.36 -5.95 -5.65
CA VAL A 108 -1.87 -7.27 -5.96
C VAL A 108 -2.80 -7.73 -4.83
N PHE A 109 -4.03 -8.00 -5.18
CA PHE A 109 -5.05 -8.45 -4.23
C PHE A 109 -5.41 -9.91 -4.53
N VAL A 110 -5.71 -10.65 -3.48
CA VAL A 110 -6.20 -12.03 -3.59
C VAL A 110 -7.45 -12.19 -2.74
N LYS A 111 -8.36 -13.02 -3.21
CA LYS A 111 -9.60 -13.34 -2.51
C LYS A 111 -9.47 -14.74 -1.91
N GLN A 112 -9.59 -14.81 -0.59
CA GLN A 112 -9.55 -16.07 0.16
C GLN A 112 -10.73 -16.08 1.13
N ASP A 113 -11.49 -17.18 1.14
CA ASP A 113 -12.64 -17.33 2.04
C ASP A 113 -13.60 -16.14 1.94
N GLU A 114 -13.91 -15.72 0.71
CA GLU A 114 -14.81 -14.62 0.39
C GLU A 114 -14.29 -13.23 0.80
N SER A 115 -13.06 -13.14 1.28
CA SER A 115 -12.44 -11.85 1.68
C SER A 115 -11.28 -11.50 0.78
N TRP A 116 -11.25 -10.25 0.33
CA TRP A 116 -10.11 -9.71 -0.42
C TRP A 116 -9.04 -9.24 0.54
N GLN A 117 -7.79 -9.55 0.22
CA GLN A 117 -6.62 -9.09 0.98
C GLN A 117 -5.57 -8.55 0.03
N LEU A 118 -4.76 -7.62 0.52
CA LEU A 118 -3.61 -7.11 -0.22
C LEU A 118 -2.45 -8.09 -0.03
N ALA A 119 -2.06 -8.77 -1.11
CA ALA A 119 -1.02 -9.80 -1.06
C ALA A 119 0.37 -9.23 -1.31
N GLY A 120 0.46 -8.11 -2.01
CA GLY A 120 1.74 -7.48 -2.27
C GLY A 120 1.59 -6.15 -2.96
N LEU A 121 2.67 -5.38 -2.94
CA LEU A 121 2.73 -4.14 -3.70
C LEU A 121 4.16 -3.84 -4.10
N GLN A 122 4.29 -3.06 -5.15
CA GLN A 122 5.58 -2.57 -5.58
C GLN A 122 5.48 -1.10 -5.96
N LEU A 123 6.45 -0.32 -5.53
CA LEU A 123 6.53 1.11 -5.81
C LEU A 123 7.68 1.38 -6.77
N SER A 124 7.44 2.24 -7.74
CA SER A 124 8.48 2.69 -8.68
C SER A 124 8.46 4.21 -8.74
N PRO A 125 9.62 4.86 -8.83
CA PRO A 125 9.65 6.30 -9.07
C PRO A 125 9.01 6.63 -10.42
N ILE A 126 8.42 7.83 -10.51
CA ILE A 126 7.89 8.33 -11.77
C ILE A 126 8.91 9.30 -12.34
N LEU A 127 9.68 8.84 -13.32
CA LEU A 127 10.80 9.59 -13.88
C LEU A 127 10.52 10.20 -15.26
N GLY A 128 9.34 9.94 -15.79
CA GLY A 128 9.02 10.35 -17.15
C GLY A 128 9.51 9.34 -18.18
N ARG A 129 9.40 9.70 -19.44
CA ARG A 129 9.80 8.81 -20.53
C ARG A 129 11.25 9.05 -20.91
N PRO A 130 11.96 8.00 -21.37
CA PRO A 130 13.32 8.17 -21.89
C PRO A 130 13.33 8.92 -23.22
#